data_ecc6381c8fede0418d7b1c9977a827ca
#
_entry.id   ecc6381c8fede0418d7b1c9977a827ca
#
_cell.length_a   1.000
_cell.length_b   1.000
_cell.length_c   1.000
_cell.angle_alpha   90.00
_cell.angle_beta   90.00
_cell.angle_gamma   90.00
#
_symmetry.space_group_name_H-M   'P 1'
#
loop_
_entity.id
_entity.type
_entity.pdbx_description
1 polymer ?
#
loop_
_entity_poly.entity_id
_entity_poly.type
_entity_poly.pdbx_seq_one_letter_code
_entity_poly.pdbx_strand_id
1 'polypeptide(L)'
;RQMCIRDRFQRGRPAASLLCTKEPCIAVNTESENRSTFWYGDFDEPSCKFRTWQIPCSSHDSLYNLVTYYRLGYGTESLHRLGRELEWEGYQGEALDTPYYFVFHAAFEALYHWVREGIPAPHAPKIETEMTYAATDPTGVQAANRTDSLGNALGGIRYPAADCPTSVCQSYTVREDGGLQQMFGTEYPFPPEKLKAVYGDLGHYRALAEKSADNAVAHGWILADDRDELVRIAVETAARRGL
;
A
#
# COMPACT_ATOMS: atom_id res chain seq x y z
N ARG A 1 -19.62 -8.47 0.75
CA ARG A 1 -18.86 -9.75 0.73
C ARG A 1 -17.56 -9.48 0.00
N GLN A 2 -16.54 -9.01 0.71
CA GLN A 2 -15.17 -9.13 0.24
C GLN A 2 -14.88 -10.62 0.10
N MET A 3 -14.85 -11.13 -1.11
CA MET A 3 -14.26 -12.42 -1.36
C MET A 3 -12.74 -12.24 -1.26
N CYS A 4 -12.16 -12.66 -0.15
CA CYS A 4 -10.74 -12.96 -0.11
C CYS A 4 -10.47 -13.97 -1.21
N ILE A 5 -9.85 -13.52 -2.28
CA ILE A 5 -9.47 -14.32 -3.46
C ILE A 5 -8.48 -15.44 -3.08
N ARG A 6 -7.95 -15.42 -1.86
CA ARG A 6 -6.95 -16.33 -1.32
C ARG A 6 -7.29 -17.83 -1.44
N ASP A 7 -8.57 -18.22 -1.30
CA ASP A 7 -8.96 -19.64 -1.34
C ASP A 7 -8.95 -20.27 -2.74
N ARG A 8 -8.96 -19.47 -3.81
CA ARG A 8 -8.96 -19.99 -5.17
C ARG A 8 -7.58 -20.17 -5.77
N PHE A 9 -6.57 -19.47 -5.26
CA PHE A 9 -5.20 -19.55 -5.78
C PHE A 9 -4.42 -20.78 -5.28
N GLN A 10 -4.78 -21.35 -4.14
CA GLN A 10 -4.10 -22.52 -3.59
C GLN A 10 -4.39 -23.85 -4.33
N ARG A 11 -5.28 -23.86 -5.32
CA ARG A 11 -5.68 -25.11 -6.02
C ARG A 11 -5.34 -25.15 -7.51
N GLY A 12 -4.26 -24.54 -7.94
CA GLY A 12 -3.69 -24.77 -9.28
C GLY A 12 -4.57 -24.39 -10.48
N ARG A 13 -5.55 -23.51 -10.32
CA ARG A 13 -6.28 -22.94 -11.47
C ARG A 13 -5.54 -21.70 -11.97
N PRO A 14 -5.30 -21.60 -13.29
CA PRO A 14 -4.61 -20.45 -13.83
C PRO A 14 -5.38 -19.16 -13.53
N ALA A 15 -4.70 -18.22 -12.90
CA ALA A 15 -5.22 -16.89 -12.59
C ALA A 15 -5.68 -16.12 -13.85
N ALA A 16 -5.26 -16.55 -15.02
CA ALA A 16 -5.58 -15.95 -16.31
C ALA A 16 -7.09 -15.81 -16.62
N SER A 17 -7.96 -16.59 -15.97
CA SER A 17 -9.40 -16.51 -16.24
C SER A 17 -10.10 -15.30 -15.60
N LEU A 18 -9.45 -14.59 -14.69
CA LEU A 18 -10.00 -13.37 -14.05
C LEU A 18 -9.44 -12.07 -14.65
N LEU A 19 -8.41 -12.18 -15.49
CA LEU A 19 -7.62 -11.04 -15.96
C LEU A 19 -8.13 -10.44 -17.27
N CYS A 20 -8.76 -11.25 -18.09
CA CYS A 20 -9.21 -10.83 -19.42
C CYS A 20 -10.73 -10.75 -19.46
N THR A 21 -11.25 -9.61 -19.08
CA THR A 21 -12.64 -9.22 -19.26
C THR A 21 -12.74 -8.09 -20.27
N LYS A 22 -13.87 -7.99 -20.94
CA LYS A 22 -14.14 -6.85 -21.85
C LYS A 22 -14.31 -5.56 -21.06
N GLU A 23 -14.79 -5.69 -19.84
CA GLU A 23 -14.96 -4.59 -18.90
C GLU A 23 -13.60 -4.21 -18.30
N PRO A 24 -13.30 -2.91 -18.20
CA PRO A 24 -12.09 -2.45 -17.55
C PRO A 24 -11.97 -2.93 -16.10
N CYS A 25 -10.76 -3.28 -15.69
CA CYS A 25 -10.44 -3.69 -14.32
C CYS A 25 -9.15 -3.03 -13.86
N ILE A 26 -9.13 -2.56 -12.62
CA ILE A 26 -7.93 -2.09 -11.93
C ILE A 26 -7.72 -2.95 -10.69
N ALA A 27 -6.63 -3.71 -10.63
CA ALA A 27 -6.19 -4.39 -9.42
C ALA A 27 -5.28 -3.44 -8.63
N VAL A 28 -5.77 -2.97 -7.49
CA VAL A 28 -4.98 -2.17 -6.56
C VAL A 28 -4.44 -3.09 -5.47
N ASN A 29 -3.14 -3.28 -5.46
CA ASN A 29 -2.44 -4.15 -4.52
C ASN A 29 -1.63 -3.31 -3.55
N THR A 30 -1.78 -3.55 -2.28
CA THR A 30 -0.86 -3.02 -1.27
C THR A 30 0.45 -3.81 -1.28
N GLU A 31 1.44 -3.34 -0.55
CA GLU A 31 2.74 -4.02 -0.49
C GLU A 31 2.64 -5.44 0.09
N SER A 32 1.67 -5.69 0.97
CA SER A 32 1.45 -7.03 1.54
C SER A 32 0.99 -8.05 0.50
N GLU A 33 0.17 -7.66 -0.49
CA GLU A 33 -0.26 -8.55 -1.54
C GLU A 33 0.86 -8.87 -2.53
N ASN A 34 1.82 -7.97 -2.69
CA ASN A 34 2.92 -8.15 -3.64
C ASN A 34 3.79 -9.38 -3.34
N ARG A 35 3.77 -9.87 -2.10
CA ARG A 35 4.47 -11.09 -1.68
C ARG A 35 3.74 -12.38 -2.04
N SER A 36 2.43 -12.33 -2.21
CA SER A 36 1.57 -13.51 -2.34
C SER A 36 0.77 -13.56 -3.62
N THR A 37 0.68 -12.45 -4.35
CA THR A 37 0.00 -12.38 -5.63
C THR A 37 1.02 -12.26 -6.75
N PHE A 38 0.91 -13.13 -7.72
CA PHE A 38 1.58 -12.95 -8.99
C PHE A 38 1.10 -11.61 -9.56
N TRP A 39 2.03 -10.68 -9.77
CA TRP A 39 1.65 -9.44 -10.41
C TRP A 39 1.21 -9.72 -11.84
N TYR A 40 0.17 -9.03 -12.22
CA TYR A 40 -0.36 -9.09 -13.56
C TYR A 40 0.13 -7.85 -14.30
N GLY A 41 0.49 -8.01 -15.56
CA GLY A 41 0.84 -6.89 -16.40
C GLY A 41 -0.35 -5.95 -16.64
N ASP A 42 -0.11 -4.87 -17.33
CA ASP A 42 -1.16 -4.00 -17.85
C ASP A 42 -1.54 -4.46 -19.26
N PHE A 43 -2.83 -4.45 -19.59
CA PHE A 43 -3.35 -4.88 -20.88
C PHE A 43 -4.34 -3.85 -21.43
N ASP A 44 -4.23 -3.53 -22.73
CA ASP A 44 -5.08 -2.56 -23.44
C ASP A 44 -5.85 -3.19 -24.60
N GLU A 45 -5.89 -4.51 -24.68
CA GLU A 45 -6.59 -5.23 -25.73
C GLU A 45 -8.11 -5.09 -25.61
N PRO A 46 -8.87 -5.06 -26.71
CA PRO A 46 -10.33 -4.96 -26.66
C PRO A 46 -11.01 -6.06 -25.83
N SER A 47 -10.36 -7.22 -25.73
CA SER A 47 -10.84 -8.38 -24.97
C SER A 47 -10.25 -8.45 -23.55
N CYS A 48 -9.31 -7.57 -23.21
CA CYS A 48 -8.59 -7.59 -21.94
C CYS A 48 -8.12 -6.18 -21.58
N LYS A 49 -8.88 -5.50 -20.74
CA LYS A 49 -8.59 -4.14 -20.26
C LYS A 49 -8.25 -4.21 -18.80
N PHE A 50 -6.95 -4.15 -18.48
CA PHE A 50 -6.49 -4.40 -17.12
C PHE A 50 -5.32 -3.50 -16.72
N ARG A 51 -5.35 -3.04 -15.48
CA ARG A 51 -4.24 -2.34 -14.81
C ARG A 51 -3.93 -3.00 -13.49
N THR A 52 -2.65 -3.04 -13.18
CA THR A 52 -2.16 -3.38 -11.84
C THR A 52 -1.51 -2.15 -11.23
N TRP A 53 -2.08 -1.66 -10.14
CA TRP A 53 -1.50 -0.61 -9.34
C TRP A 53 -0.94 -1.20 -8.06
N GLN A 54 0.31 -0.90 -7.73
CA GLN A 54 0.99 -1.41 -6.53
C GLN A 54 1.43 -0.24 -5.67
N ILE A 55 1.08 -0.29 -4.39
CA ILE A 55 1.28 0.79 -3.43
C ILE A 55 2.36 0.37 -2.43
N PRO A 56 3.55 0.98 -2.45
CA PRO A 56 4.57 0.76 -1.42
C PRO A 56 4.16 1.41 -0.09
N CYS A 57 4.81 1.01 0.99
CA CYS A 57 4.52 1.48 2.35
C CYS A 57 3.06 1.30 2.74
N SER A 58 2.46 0.18 2.41
CA SER A 58 1.06 -0.11 2.69
C SER A 58 0.87 -1.57 3.11
N SER A 59 -0.18 -1.84 3.87
CA SER A 59 -0.58 -3.18 4.30
C SER A 59 -1.98 -3.51 3.80
N HIS A 60 -2.35 -4.78 3.87
CA HIS A 60 -3.67 -5.25 3.43
C HIS A 60 -4.81 -4.46 4.08
N ASP A 61 -4.66 -4.15 5.36
CA ASP A 61 -5.57 -3.26 6.07
C ASP A 61 -4.77 -2.19 6.84
N SER A 62 -5.38 -1.04 7.11
CA SER A 62 -4.76 0.06 7.84
C SER A 62 -5.50 0.34 9.14
N LEU A 63 -4.80 0.98 10.07
CA LEU A 63 -5.42 1.47 11.30
C LEU A 63 -6.59 2.42 10.98
N TYR A 64 -6.46 3.26 9.94
CA TYR A 64 -7.53 4.13 9.48
C TYR A 64 -8.80 3.37 9.07
N ASN A 65 -8.66 2.31 8.29
CA ASN A 65 -9.79 1.48 7.87
C ASN A 65 -10.49 0.87 9.08
N LEU A 66 -9.73 0.37 10.02
CA LEU A 66 -10.26 -0.25 11.22
C LEU A 66 -11.05 0.74 12.08
N VAL A 67 -10.48 1.93 12.33
CA VAL A 67 -11.16 2.99 13.09
C VAL A 67 -12.42 3.45 12.36
N THR A 68 -12.38 3.49 11.02
CA THR A 68 -13.53 3.86 10.19
C THR A 68 -14.63 2.81 10.27
N TYR A 69 -14.31 1.53 10.18
CA TYR A 69 -15.27 0.43 10.37
C TYR A 69 -15.92 0.48 11.77
N TYR A 70 -15.13 0.78 12.80
CA TYR A 70 -15.64 0.98 14.17
C TYR A 70 -16.64 2.13 14.25
N ARG A 71 -16.32 3.28 13.66
CA ARG A 71 -17.18 4.48 13.66
C ARG A 71 -18.47 4.26 12.86
N LEU A 72 -18.43 3.45 11.81
CA LEU A 72 -19.59 3.13 10.98
C LEU A 72 -20.47 2.02 11.57
N GLY A 73 -20.09 1.44 12.71
CA GLY A 73 -20.87 0.40 13.40
C GLY A 73 -20.95 -0.92 12.65
N TYR A 74 -20.11 -1.14 11.64
CA TYR A 74 -20.06 -2.39 10.92
C TYR A 74 -19.44 -3.49 11.78
N GLY A 75 -20.25 -4.49 12.15
CA GLY A 75 -19.77 -5.74 12.71
C GLY A 75 -19.25 -5.66 14.13
N THR A 76 -20.06 -5.11 15.05
CA THR A 76 -19.69 -4.89 16.45
C THR A 76 -19.01 -6.07 17.12
N GLU A 77 -19.40 -7.29 16.87
CA GLU A 77 -18.85 -8.48 17.55
C GLU A 77 -17.55 -8.98 16.87
N SER A 78 -17.52 -8.99 15.54
CA SER A 78 -16.31 -9.37 14.79
C SER A 78 -15.20 -8.31 14.87
N LEU A 79 -15.58 -7.02 14.92
CA LEU A 79 -14.64 -5.92 15.09
C LEU A 79 -14.18 -5.76 16.54
N HIS A 80 -15.01 -6.09 17.53
CA HIS A 80 -14.55 -6.21 18.92
C HIS A 80 -13.54 -7.35 19.09
N ARG A 81 -13.67 -8.40 18.30
CA ARG A 81 -12.70 -9.49 18.25
C ARG A 81 -11.41 -9.03 17.58
N LEU A 82 -11.50 -8.39 16.42
CA LEU A 82 -10.38 -7.75 15.73
C LEU A 82 -9.77 -6.61 16.57
N GLY A 83 -10.58 -5.81 17.26
CA GLY A 83 -10.11 -4.74 18.13
C GLY A 83 -9.34 -5.23 19.36
N ARG A 84 -9.66 -6.42 19.88
CA ARG A 84 -8.83 -7.07 20.91
C ARG A 84 -7.57 -7.72 20.33
N GLU A 85 -7.62 -8.16 19.08
CA GLU A 85 -6.44 -8.64 18.34
C GLU A 85 -5.54 -7.49 17.88
N LEU A 86 -6.06 -6.26 17.92
CA LEU A 86 -5.36 -5.02 17.59
C LEU A 86 -4.94 -4.21 18.84
N GLU A 87 -5.09 -4.76 20.02
CA GLU A 87 -4.23 -4.33 21.10
C GLU A 87 -2.80 -4.56 20.59
N TRP A 88 -2.14 -3.46 20.19
CA TRP A 88 -0.78 -3.48 19.64
C TRP A 88 0.24 -3.97 20.67
N GLU A 89 -0.27 -4.32 21.85
CA GLU A 89 0.46 -4.98 22.92
C GLU A 89 0.91 -6.37 22.44
N GLY A 90 2.23 -6.59 22.47
CA GLY A 90 2.84 -7.82 21.99
C GLY A 90 3.23 -7.83 20.50
N TYR A 91 3.09 -6.71 19.79
CA TYR A 91 3.64 -6.54 18.45
C TYR A 91 4.87 -5.62 18.48
N GLN A 92 5.81 -5.86 17.58
CA GLN A 92 6.98 -5.01 17.41
C GLN A 92 6.61 -3.77 16.60
N GLY A 93 7.20 -2.61 16.96
CA GLY A 93 6.99 -1.35 16.24
C GLY A 93 5.63 -0.69 16.46
N GLU A 94 5.28 0.26 15.61
CA GLU A 94 4.00 0.97 15.61
C GLU A 94 3.10 0.44 14.49
N ALA A 95 1.80 0.64 14.59
CA ALA A 95 0.87 0.29 13.53
C ALA A 95 1.16 1.12 12.27
N LEU A 96 1.29 0.47 11.12
CA LEU A 96 1.45 1.16 9.85
C LEU A 96 0.15 1.91 9.50
N ASP A 97 0.24 3.24 9.47
CA ASP A 97 -0.90 4.13 9.23
C ASP A 97 -0.60 5.14 8.11
N THR A 98 -0.13 4.64 6.97
CA THR A 98 0.10 5.47 5.80
C THR A 98 -1.21 5.73 5.04
N PRO A 99 -1.40 6.95 4.47
CA PRO A 99 -2.66 7.35 3.84
C PRO A 99 -2.80 6.83 2.40
N TYR A 100 -2.57 5.55 2.18
CA TYR A 100 -2.63 4.92 0.85
C TYR A 100 -4.04 4.86 0.26
N TYR A 101 -5.08 5.10 1.06
CA TYR A 101 -6.47 5.15 0.61
C TYR A 101 -6.72 6.22 -0.46
N PHE A 102 -5.91 7.28 -0.52
CA PHE A 102 -6.00 8.27 -1.59
C PHE A 102 -5.70 7.68 -2.99
N VAL A 103 -4.86 6.63 -3.05
CA VAL A 103 -4.65 5.91 -4.32
C VAL A 103 -5.92 5.17 -4.75
N PHE A 104 -6.71 4.66 -3.80
CA PHE A 104 -8.00 4.04 -4.12
C PHE A 104 -9.01 5.07 -4.65
N HIS A 105 -9.02 6.31 -4.13
CA HIS A 105 -9.87 7.37 -4.69
C HIS A 105 -9.56 7.58 -6.17
N ALA A 106 -8.30 7.74 -6.52
CA ALA A 106 -7.86 7.89 -7.90
C ALA A 106 -8.16 6.65 -8.76
N ALA A 107 -8.01 5.46 -8.20
CA ALA A 107 -8.34 4.22 -8.92
C ALA A 107 -9.83 4.12 -9.24
N PHE A 108 -10.73 4.50 -8.33
CA PHE A 108 -12.16 4.53 -8.57
C PHE A 108 -12.53 5.55 -9.63
N GLU A 109 -11.98 6.75 -9.59
CA GLU A 109 -12.21 7.79 -10.60
C GLU A 109 -11.68 7.36 -11.97
N ALA A 110 -10.47 6.82 -12.03
CA ALA A 110 -9.89 6.31 -13.27
C ALA A 110 -10.72 5.15 -13.85
N LEU A 111 -11.23 4.25 -13.01
CA LEU A 111 -12.09 3.16 -13.44
C LEU A 111 -13.43 3.67 -13.98
N TYR A 112 -14.02 4.68 -13.31
CA TYR A 112 -15.26 5.32 -13.77
C TYR A 112 -15.10 5.90 -15.18
N HIS A 113 -14.05 6.69 -15.43
CA HIS A 113 -13.76 7.24 -16.74
C HIS A 113 -13.47 6.15 -17.79
N TRP A 114 -12.78 5.09 -17.39
CA TRP A 114 -12.47 4.00 -18.31
C TRP A 114 -13.73 3.25 -18.74
N VAL A 115 -14.65 2.99 -17.82
CA VAL A 115 -15.92 2.29 -18.10
C VAL A 115 -16.90 3.17 -18.87
N ARG A 116 -17.03 4.46 -18.48
CA ARG A 116 -18.08 5.34 -19.00
C ARG A 116 -17.67 6.09 -20.27
N GLU A 117 -16.41 6.44 -20.38
CA GLU A 117 -15.90 7.34 -21.40
C GLU A 117 -14.87 6.66 -22.32
N GLY A 118 -14.44 5.47 -21.97
CA GLY A 118 -13.42 4.73 -22.72
C GLY A 118 -12.01 5.29 -22.55
N ILE A 119 -11.80 6.16 -21.56
CA ILE A 119 -10.48 6.73 -21.24
C ILE A 119 -9.72 5.72 -20.36
N PRO A 120 -8.63 5.10 -20.87
CA PRO A 120 -7.90 4.10 -20.08
C PRO A 120 -7.31 4.68 -18.80
N ALA A 121 -7.40 3.92 -17.72
CA ALA A 121 -6.69 4.27 -16.49
C ALA A 121 -5.17 4.35 -16.74
N PRO A 122 -4.44 5.27 -16.08
CA PRO A 122 -3.01 5.42 -16.26
C PRO A 122 -2.24 4.17 -15.86
N HIS A 123 -1.12 3.94 -16.51
CA HIS A 123 -0.15 2.93 -16.09
C HIS A 123 0.53 3.37 -14.79
N ALA A 124 0.91 2.39 -13.98
CA ALA A 124 1.69 2.63 -12.77
C ALA A 124 2.92 1.74 -12.73
N PRO A 125 4.06 2.25 -12.21
CA PRO A 125 5.23 1.41 -11.98
C PRO A 125 4.90 0.32 -10.98
N LYS A 126 5.62 -0.79 -11.08
CA LYS A 126 5.47 -1.93 -10.16
C LYS A 126 6.51 -1.82 -9.05
N ILE A 127 6.18 -2.34 -7.87
CA ILE A 127 7.17 -2.51 -6.80
C ILE A 127 8.27 -3.43 -7.33
N GLU A 128 9.51 -3.02 -7.16
CA GLU A 128 10.65 -3.81 -7.57
C GLU A 128 10.82 -5.02 -6.64
N THR A 129 10.93 -6.20 -7.24
CA THR A 129 11.09 -7.44 -6.50
C THR A 129 12.35 -8.18 -6.92
N GLU A 130 12.90 -8.95 -6.01
CA GLU A 130 13.89 -9.97 -6.30
C GLU A 130 13.37 -11.32 -5.82
N MET A 131 13.78 -12.37 -6.54
CA MET A 131 13.45 -13.73 -6.16
C MET A 131 14.46 -14.20 -5.13
N THR A 132 13.97 -14.57 -3.94
CA THR A 132 14.78 -15.09 -2.86
C THR A 132 14.40 -16.52 -2.56
N TYR A 133 15.36 -17.31 -2.06
CA TYR A 133 15.10 -18.65 -1.57
C TYR A 133 14.73 -18.59 -0.08
N ALA A 134 13.53 -19.07 0.26
CA ALA A 134 13.13 -19.26 1.65
C ALA A 134 13.11 -20.75 1.96
N ALA A 135 13.94 -21.16 2.91
CA ALA A 135 14.05 -22.56 3.32
C ALA A 135 12.76 -23.14 3.91
N THR A 136 11.80 -22.29 4.26
CA THR A 136 10.51 -22.66 4.87
C THR A 136 9.37 -22.80 3.86
N ASP A 137 9.58 -22.39 2.60
CA ASP A 137 8.57 -22.53 1.55
C ASP A 137 8.77 -23.85 0.80
N PRO A 138 7.71 -24.66 0.61
CA PRO A 138 7.80 -25.90 -0.17
C PRO A 138 8.29 -25.71 -1.62
N THR A 139 8.11 -24.52 -2.19
CA THR A 139 8.64 -24.14 -3.51
C THR A 139 10.07 -23.59 -3.43
N GLY A 140 10.51 -23.20 -2.24
CA GLY A 140 11.81 -22.59 -1.98
C GLY A 140 12.01 -21.20 -2.58
N VAL A 141 11.02 -20.63 -3.26
CA VAL A 141 11.14 -19.35 -3.96
C VAL A 141 10.10 -18.37 -3.43
N GLN A 142 10.57 -17.22 -2.94
CA GLN A 142 9.72 -16.11 -2.52
C GLN A 142 10.14 -14.83 -3.24
N ALA A 143 9.17 -13.98 -3.55
CA ALA A 143 9.46 -12.63 -3.97
C ALA A 143 9.70 -11.75 -2.73
N ALA A 144 10.84 -11.08 -2.70
CA ALA A 144 11.14 -10.04 -1.72
C ALA A 144 11.15 -8.68 -2.41
N ASN A 145 10.62 -7.66 -1.76
CA ASN A 145 10.71 -6.31 -2.28
C ASN A 145 12.15 -5.82 -2.19
N ARG A 146 12.65 -5.20 -3.26
CA ARG A 146 13.90 -4.44 -3.20
C ARG A 146 13.64 -3.16 -2.41
N THR A 147 14.59 -2.76 -1.60
CA THR A 147 14.46 -1.59 -0.73
C THR A 147 15.50 -0.52 -1.08
N ASP A 148 15.13 0.73 -0.79
CA ASP A 148 16.04 1.87 -0.85
C ASP A 148 17.01 1.90 0.33
N SER A 149 17.86 2.92 0.39
CA SER A 149 18.82 3.11 1.50
C SER A 149 18.17 3.42 2.85
N LEU A 150 16.89 3.76 2.88
CA LEU A 150 16.11 3.99 4.09
C LEU A 150 15.37 2.73 4.57
N GLY A 151 15.35 1.68 3.74
CA GLY A 151 14.74 0.38 4.05
C GLY A 151 13.30 0.23 3.51
N ASN A 152 12.83 1.13 2.66
CA ASN A 152 11.48 1.10 2.09
C ASN A 152 11.46 0.57 0.65
N ALA A 153 10.33 0.02 0.23
CA ALA A 153 10.18 -0.61 -1.07
C ALA A 153 10.45 0.37 -2.22
N LEU A 154 11.23 -0.10 -3.21
CA LEU A 154 11.48 0.59 -4.47
C LEU A 154 10.36 0.33 -5.47
N GLY A 155 10.14 1.30 -6.37
CA GLY A 155 9.08 1.20 -7.38
C GLY A 155 7.68 1.44 -6.80
N GLY A 156 6.65 0.93 -7.49
CA GLY A 156 5.26 1.17 -7.13
C GLY A 156 4.78 2.60 -7.34
N ILE A 157 3.54 2.88 -6.99
CA ILE A 157 3.00 4.24 -6.99
C ILE A 157 3.70 5.07 -5.94
N ARG A 158 4.36 6.13 -6.40
CA ARG A 158 5.11 7.04 -5.52
C ARG A 158 4.19 8.15 -5.00
N TYR A 159 4.23 8.35 -3.67
CA TYR A 159 3.48 9.38 -2.94
C TYR A 159 4.28 9.75 -1.68
N PRO A 160 3.94 10.81 -0.93
CA PRO A 160 4.80 11.30 0.16
C PRO A 160 5.29 10.25 1.16
N ALA A 161 4.44 9.27 1.55
CA ALA A 161 4.88 8.23 2.48
C ALA A 161 5.97 7.31 1.91
N ALA A 162 6.05 7.18 0.57
CA ALA A 162 7.04 6.37 -0.12
C ALA A 162 8.25 7.17 -0.58
N ASP A 163 8.09 8.46 -0.96
CA ASP A 163 9.17 9.29 -1.47
C ASP A 163 9.97 10.02 -0.39
N CYS A 164 9.30 10.39 0.70
CA CYS A 164 9.89 11.06 1.85
C CYS A 164 9.46 10.36 3.15
N PRO A 165 9.85 9.09 3.33
CA PRO A 165 9.41 8.30 4.46
C PRO A 165 9.98 8.82 5.79
N THR A 166 9.17 8.78 6.84
CA THR A 166 9.57 9.12 8.20
C THR A 166 9.76 7.88 9.08
N SER A 167 9.64 6.70 8.47
CA SER A 167 9.78 5.38 9.12
C SER A 167 10.26 4.34 8.11
N VAL A 168 10.67 3.18 8.60
CA VAL A 168 10.72 1.96 7.80
C VAL A 168 9.34 1.34 7.85
N CYS A 169 8.73 1.14 6.68
CA CYS A 169 7.44 0.48 6.54
C CYS A 169 7.64 -1.02 6.34
N GLN A 170 6.92 -1.82 7.11
CA GLN A 170 6.87 -3.26 6.95
C GLN A 170 5.41 -3.67 6.73
N SER A 171 5.13 -4.28 5.60
CA SER A 171 3.76 -4.61 5.17
C SER A 171 3.08 -5.75 5.97
N TYR A 172 3.73 -6.24 7.01
CA TYR A 172 3.26 -7.28 7.93
C TYR A 172 3.72 -6.95 9.35
N THR A 173 3.12 -7.60 10.33
CA THR A 173 3.45 -7.43 11.74
C THR A 173 4.03 -8.72 12.30
N VAL A 174 5.04 -8.62 13.14
CA VAL A 174 5.64 -9.72 13.87
C VAL A 174 5.24 -9.61 15.33
N ARG A 175 4.69 -10.69 15.89
CA ARG A 175 4.41 -10.80 17.31
C ARG A 175 5.68 -11.14 18.10
N GLU A 176 5.69 -10.85 19.39
CA GLU A 176 6.82 -11.20 20.29
C GLU A 176 7.09 -12.71 20.31
N ASP A 177 6.05 -13.55 20.13
CA ASP A 177 6.18 -15.01 20.03
C ASP A 177 6.70 -15.50 18.66
N GLY A 178 7.00 -14.58 17.72
CA GLY A 178 7.45 -14.87 16.36
C GLY A 178 6.32 -15.17 15.36
N GLY A 179 5.06 -15.10 15.79
CA GLY A 179 3.91 -15.24 14.88
C GLY A 179 3.81 -14.08 13.91
N LEU A 180 3.40 -14.36 12.66
CA LEU A 180 3.20 -13.35 11.61
C LEU A 180 1.72 -12.99 11.49
N GLN A 181 1.45 -11.67 11.49
CA GLN A 181 0.16 -11.10 11.11
C GLN A 181 0.31 -10.38 9.78
N GLN A 182 -0.40 -10.85 8.75
CA GLN A 182 -0.25 -10.35 7.37
C GLN A 182 -1.28 -9.29 6.98
N MET A 183 -2.33 -9.08 7.78
CA MET A 183 -3.35 -8.08 7.45
C MET A 183 -2.91 -6.66 7.77
N PHE A 184 -2.16 -6.50 8.87
CA PHE A 184 -1.69 -5.20 9.32
C PHE A 184 -0.18 -5.11 9.16
N GLY A 185 0.28 -3.94 8.78
CA GLY A 185 1.69 -3.61 8.71
C GLY A 185 2.20 -2.98 9.98
N THR A 186 3.51 -2.94 10.09
CA THR A 186 4.25 -2.28 11.17
C THR A 186 5.11 -1.18 10.57
N GLU A 187 5.28 -0.10 11.30
CA GLU A 187 6.28 0.91 10.98
C GLU A 187 7.25 1.10 12.14
N TYR A 188 8.48 1.43 11.76
CA TYR A 188 9.56 1.74 12.70
C TYR A 188 9.99 3.19 12.45
N PRO A 189 9.50 4.15 13.27
CA PRO A 189 9.80 5.57 13.08
C PRO A 189 11.30 5.84 13.10
N PHE A 190 11.74 6.73 12.23
CA PHE A 190 13.12 7.22 12.30
C PHE A 190 13.28 8.10 13.53
N PRO A 191 14.39 7.96 14.27
CA PRO A 191 14.69 8.87 15.36
C PRO A 191 14.91 10.30 14.83
N PRO A 192 14.65 11.34 15.66
CA PRO A 192 14.70 12.74 15.24
C PRO A 192 16.02 13.15 14.59
N GLU A 193 17.14 12.62 15.06
CA GLU A 193 18.46 12.88 14.49
C GLU A 193 18.60 12.31 13.08
N LYS A 194 18.01 11.16 12.78
CA LYS A 194 17.99 10.59 11.42
C LYS A 194 17.10 11.43 10.50
N LEU A 195 15.93 11.87 10.99
CA LEU A 195 15.05 12.75 10.21
C LEU A 195 15.74 14.06 9.84
N LYS A 196 16.43 14.68 10.81
CA LYS A 196 17.20 15.90 10.58
C LYS A 196 18.39 15.66 9.63
N ALA A 197 19.06 14.52 9.73
CA ALA A 197 20.14 14.19 8.80
C ALA A 197 19.67 13.99 7.35
N VAL A 198 18.46 13.42 7.16
CA VAL A 198 17.89 13.16 5.84
C VAL A 198 17.23 14.40 5.24
N TYR A 199 16.44 15.13 6.05
CA TYR A 199 15.56 16.19 5.55
C TYR A 199 15.95 17.61 5.98
N GLY A 200 16.88 17.76 6.93
CA GLY A 200 17.26 19.06 7.47
C GLY A 200 16.20 19.62 8.42
N ASP A 201 15.15 20.20 7.86
CA ASP A 201 14.06 20.81 8.61
C ASP A 201 12.69 20.53 8.00
N LEU A 202 11.65 20.89 8.74
CA LEU A 202 10.26 20.66 8.35
C LEU A 202 9.87 21.44 7.07
N GLY A 203 10.50 22.59 6.82
CA GLY A 203 10.22 23.38 5.61
C GLY A 203 10.72 22.68 4.35
N HIS A 204 11.93 22.13 4.42
CA HIS A 204 12.48 21.32 3.32
C HIS A 204 11.68 20.02 3.12
N TYR A 205 11.32 19.33 4.22
CA TYR A 205 10.48 18.14 4.14
C TYR A 205 9.14 18.44 3.46
N ARG A 206 8.47 19.57 3.83
CA ARG A 206 7.23 20.01 3.19
C ARG A 206 7.40 20.15 1.68
N ALA A 207 8.46 20.80 1.23
CA ALA A 207 8.70 20.99 -0.21
C ALA A 207 8.89 19.64 -0.94
N LEU A 208 9.52 18.65 -0.31
CA LEU A 208 9.64 17.30 -0.87
C LEU A 208 8.30 16.59 -0.92
N ALA A 209 7.48 16.69 0.13
CA ALA A 209 6.15 16.08 0.19
C ALA A 209 5.22 16.71 -0.86
N GLU A 210 5.25 18.04 -1.03
CA GLU A 210 4.50 18.76 -2.07
C GLU A 210 4.90 18.28 -3.46
N LYS A 211 6.20 18.22 -3.73
CA LYS A 211 6.72 17.73 -5.02
C LYS A 211 6.28 16.29 -5.31
N SER A 212 6.31 15.42 -4.32
CA SER A 212 5.88 14.03 -4.45
C SER A 212 4.37 13.94 -4.73
N ALA A 213 3.55 14.70 -4.00
CA ALA A 213 2.11 14.74 -4.21
C ALA A 213 1.76 15.31 -5.60
N ASP A 214 2.42 16.40 -6.02
CA ASP A 214 2.22 17.00 -7.35
C ASP A 214 2.56 16.01 -8.46
N ASN A 215 3.63 15.25 -8.30
CA ASN A 215 4.02 14.22 -9.25
C ASN A 215 2.98 13.08 -9.30
N ALA A 216 2.45 12.65 -8.16
CA ALA A 216 1.40 11.63 -8.10
C ALA A 216 0.09 12.09 -8.77
N VAL A 217 -0.29 13.36 -8.58
CA VAL A 217 -1.43 13.99 -9.24
C VAL A 217 -1.22 14.06 -10.75
N ALA A 218 -0.03 14.51 -11.19
CA ALA A 218 0.29 14.62 -12.61
C ALA A 218 0.22 13.27 -13.36
N HIS A 219 0.46 12.16 -12.65
CA HIS A 219 0.32 10.81 -13.20
C HIS A 219 -1.09 10.20 -13.02
N GLY A 220 -2.01 10.89 -12.36
CA GLY A 220 -3.36 10.40 -12.10
C GLY A 220 -3.43 9.29 -11.05
N TRP A 221 -2.44 9.17 -10.18
CA TRP A 221 -2.42 8.19 -9.09
C TRP A 221 -3.00 8.73 -7.78
N ILE A 222 -3.12 10.04 -7.68
CA ILE A 222 -3.80 10.77 -6.59
C ILE A 222 -4.71 11.81 -7.23
N LEU A 223 -5.87 12.07 -6.67
CA LEU A 223 -6.75 13.14 -7.12
C LEU A 223 -6.20 14.51 -6.73
N ALA A 224 -6.44 15.51 -7.58
CA ALA A 224 -6.03 16.89 -7.28
C ALA A 224 -6.67 17.40 -5.97
N ASP A 225 -7.92 17.01 -5.71
CA ASP A 225 -8.67 17.40 -4.51
C ASP A 225 -8.10 16.78 -3.22
N ASP A 226 -7.41 15.63 -3.33
CA ASP A 226 -6.79 14.92 -2.19
C ASP A 226 -5.35 15.41 -1.90
N ARG A 227 -4.75 16.15 -2.81
CA ARG A 227 -3.33 16.56 -2.78
C ARG A 227 -2.94 17.28 -1.50
N ASP A 228 -3.70 18.30 -1.12
CA ASP A 228 -3.35 19.16 0.02
C ASP A 228 -3.50 18.43 1.35
N GLU A 229 -4.49 17.56 1.46
CA GLU A 229 -4.70 16.73 2.65
C GLU A 229 -3.58 15.69 2.79
N LEU A 230 -3.15 15.07 1.69
CA LEU A 230 -2.04 14.14 1.67
C LEU A 230 -0.72 14.80 2.15
N VAL A 231 -0.44 16.01 1.67
CA VAL A 231 0.72 16.80 2.11
C VAL A 231 0.60 17.20 3.57
N ARG A 232 -0.58 17.63 4.02
CA ARG A 232 -0.84 17.98 5.42
C ARG A 232 -0.53 16.80 6.35
N ILE A 233 -1.03 15.61 6.04
CA ILE A 233 -0.81 14.39 6.83
C ILE A 233 0.70 14.06 6.89
N ALA A 234 1.40 14.13 5.76
CA ALA A 234 2.83 13.85 5.73
C ALA A 234 3.63 14.82 6.61
N VAL A 235 3.36 16.13 6.52
CA VAL A 235 4.05 17.17 7.28
C VAL A 235 3.75 17.07 8.78
N GLU A 236 2.50 16.85 9.16
CA GLU A 236 2.12 16.65 10.57
C GLU A 236 2.77 15.39 11.17
N THR A 237 2.89 14.34 10.39
CA THR A 237 3.58 13.13 10.81
C THR A 237 5.07 13.38 11.02
N ALA A 238 5.73 14.08 10.11
CA ALA A 238 7.15 14.44 10.25
C ALA A 238 7.39 15.33 11.48
N ALA A 239 6.53 16.34 11.68
CA ALA A 239 6.61 17.23 12.85
C ALA A 239 6.40 16.46 14.16
N ARG A 240 5.43 15.56 14.22
CA ARG A 240 5.17 14.72 15.40
C ARG A 240 6.35 13.80 15.71
N ARG A 241 7.11 13.38 14.70
CA ARG A 241 8.32 12.54 14.82
C ARG A 241 9.59 13.33 15.09
N GLY A 242 9.50 14.66 15.24
CA GLY A 242 10.59 15.51 15.73
C GLY A 242 11.45 16.16 14.64
N LEU A 243 10.92 16.32 13.43
CA LEU A 243 11.53 17.15 12.38
C LEU A 243 11.03 18.65 12.49
#